data_a9f29e9b011b91d0d31d855654ac1dee
#
_entry.id   a9f29e9b011b91d0d31d855654ac1dee
#
_cell.length_a   1.000
_cell.length_b   1.000
_cell.length_c   1.000
_cell.angle_alpha   90.00
_cell.angle_beta   90.00
_cell.angle_gamma   90.00
#
_symmetry.space_group_name_H-M   'P 1'
#
loop_
_entity.id
_entity.type
_entity.pdbx_description
1 polymer ?
#
loop_
_entity_poly.entity_id
_entity_poly.type
_entity_poly.pdbx_seq_one_letter_code
_entity_poly.pdbx_strand_id
1 'polypeptide(L)'
;MSRRLIFAALALLCAGAVSAQKRTEAPAASSEVRYVGRTQTKGGDVSFDWSGTSFECRFTGGSLAMRVSDTKKNYYNLTVDGRDAGVVTTFGTDSVVVLAEKLGRGEHTVRMQKRTEGEQGRTTIHAFLLDRGGRLLPALPAPGRHIEFIGNSLTCGYGTEGLSKDEPFKPQTENCNKAYACIIAR
;
A
#
# COMPACT_ATOMS: atom_id res chain seq x y z
N MET A 1 -23.97 -60.57 32.65
CA MET A 1 -22.56 -60.21 32.38
C MET A 1 -22.52 -59.30 31.15
N SER A 2 -22.37 -58.01 31.36
CA SER A 2 -22.48 -56.99 30.30
C SER A 2 -21.07 -56.51 29.94
N ARG A 3 -20.66 -56.76 28.68
CA ARG A 3 -19.37 -56.29 28.13
C ARG A 3 -19.55 -54.86 27.64
N ARG A 4 -18.96 -53.91 28.34
CA ARG A 4 -18.85 -52.50 27.86
C ARG A 4 -17.68 -52.38 26.89
N LEU A 5 -17.99 -52.09 25.62
CA LEU A 5 -17.03 -51.72 24.58
C LEU A 5 -16.68 -50.25 24.79
N ILE A 6 -15.42 -49.98 25.10
CA ILE A 6 -14.85 -48.63 25.16
C ILE A 6 -14.31 -48.29 23.78
N PHE A 7 -14.98 -47.39 23.05
CA PHE A 7 -14.45 -46.75 21.82
C PHE A 7 -13.51 -45.62 22.22
N ALA A 8 -12.21 -45.81 22.03
CA ALA A 8 -11.23 -44.76 22.12
C ALA A 8 -11.22 -44.02 20.77
N ALA A 9 -11.78 -42.80 20.76
CA ALA A 9 -11.69 -41.89 19.62
C ALA A 9 -10.29 -41.24 19.60
N LEU A 10 -9.44 -41.67 18.67
CA LEU A 10 -8.14 -41.06 18.40
C LEU A 10 -8.36 -39.77 17.58
N ALA A 11 -8.42 -38.64 18.25
CA ALA A 11 -8.44 -37.33 17.58
C ALA A 11 -7.05 -37.01 17.03
N LEU A 12 -6.87 -37.22 15.72
CA LEU A 12 -5.67 -36.78 15.01
C LEU A 12 -5.69 -35.24 14.92
N LEU A 13 -4.99 -34.55 15.80
CA LEU A 13 -4.68 -33.13 15.64
C LEU A 13 -3.68 -32.98 14.49
N CYS A 14 -4.17 -32.71 13.29
CA CYS A 14 -3.35 -32.15 12.22
C CYS A 14 -3.00 -30.72 12.57
N ALA A 15 -1.93 -30.51 13.33
CA ALA A 15 -1.27 -29.23 13.46
C ALA A 15 -0.63 -28.93 12.10
N GLY A 16 -1.39 -28.30 11.21
CA GLY A 16 -0.87 -27.73 9.98
C GLY A 16 0.16 -26.67 10.36
N ALA A 17 1.45 -27.01 10.27
CA ALA A 17 2.51 -26.03 10.33
C ALA A 17 2.26 -25.03 9.19
N VAL A 18 1.76 -23.85 9.51
CA VAL A 18 1.75 -22.71 8.60
C VAL A 18 3.23 -22.36 8.40
N SER A 19 3.82 -22.99 7.38
CA SER A 19 5.16 -22.64 6.92
C SER A 19 5.11 -21.17 6.52
N ALA A 20 5.76 -20.32 7.28
CA ALA A 20 5.94 -18.92 6.91
C ALA A 20 6.71 -18.91 5.58
N GLN A 21 5.97 -18.83 4.49
CA GLN A 21 6.52 -18.89 3.14
C GLN A 21 7.50 -17.72 2.99
N LYS A 22 8.80 -18.06 2.84
CA LYS A 22 9.87 -17.06 2.74
C LYS A 22 9.58 -16.17 1.54
N ARG A 23 9.19 -14.92 1.80
CA ARG A 23 8.94 -13.89 0.79
C ARG A 23 10.26 -13.45 0.16
N THR A 24 10.20 -13.02 -1.10
CA THR A 24 11.30 -12.30 -1.75
C THR A 24 11.20 -10.84 -1.34
N GLU A 25 12.29 -10.27 -0.85
CA GLU A 25 12.34 -8.86 -0.43
C GLU A 25 13.07 -8.04 -1.50
N ALA A 26 12.47 -6.91 -1.89
CA ALA A 26 13.05 -5.92 -2.80
C ALA A 26 13.15 -4.57 -2.07
N PRO A 27 14.28 -3.83 -2.19
CA PRO A 27 14.46 -2.53 -1.54
C PRO A 27 13.41 -1.53 -1.99
N ALA A 28 12.97 -0.64 -1.09
CA ALA A 28 12.06 0.45 -1.46
C ALA A 28 12.67 1.38 -2.53
N ALA A 29 13.98 1.62 -2.46
CA ALA A 29 14.72 2.47 -3.41
C ALA A 29 15.12 1.75 -4.70
N SER A 30 14.51 0.58 -5.01
CA SER A 30 14.75 -0.11 -6.28
C SER A 30 14.40 0.77 -7.48
N SER A 31 15.21 0.70 -8.55
CA SER A 31 14.94 1.39 -9.82
C SER A 31 13.68 0.89 -10.54
N GLU A 32 13.20 -0.29 -10.20
CA GLU A 32 11.94 -0.84 -10.69
C GLU A 32 10.70 -0.19 -10.07
N VAL A 33 10.86 0.60 -9.00
CA VAL A 33 9.77 1.35 -8.37
C VAL A 33 9.79 2.79 -8.84
N ARG A 34 8.74 3.22 -9.49
CA ARG A 34 8.57 4.61 -9.90
C ARG A 34 7.86 5.41 -8.82
N TYR A 35 8.55 6.38 -8.25
CA TYR A 35 7.96 7.35 -7.34
C TYR A 35 7.57 8.62 -8.10
N VAL A 36 6.45 9.23 -7.73
CA VAL A 36 5.98 10.54 -8.22
C VAL A 36 5.71 11.43 -7.04
N GLY A 37 6.24 12.65 -7.06
CA GLY A 37 6.19 13.60 -5.96
C GLY A 37 7.52 13.71 -5.22
N ARG A 38 7.50 14.38 -4.07
CA ARG A 38 8.71 14.65 -3.28
C ARG A 38 9.01 13.49 -2.34
N THR A 39 10.12 12.82 -2.58
CA THR A 39 10.60 11.71 -1.76
C THR A 39 12.02 11.96 -1.27
N GLN A 40 12.37 11.35 -0.15
CA GLN A 40 13.73 11.29 0.38
C GLN A 40 14.18 9.84 0.45
N THR A 41 15.31 9.53 -0.17
CA THR A 41 15.94 8.21 -0.09
C THR A 41 17.10 8.24 0.90
N LYS A 42 17.13 7.30 1.84
CA LYS A 42 18.23 7.14 2.79
C LYS A 42 18.39 5.65 3.15
N GLY A 43 19.59 5.11 2.94
CA GLY A 43 19.92 3.73 3.33
C GLY A 43 19.07 2.63 2.66
N GLY A 44 18.48 2.92 1.49
CA GLY A 44 17.56 1.99 0.81
C GLY A 44 16.09 2.22 1.13
N ASP A 45 15.78 2.98 2.17
CA ASP A 45 14.42 3.40 2.53
C ASP A 45 13.96 4.60 1.69
N VAL A 46 12.67 4.72 1.46
CA VAL A 46 12.06 5.88 0.80
C VAL A 46 10.99 6.49 1.68
N SER A 47 11.16 7.77 2.02
CA SER A 47 10.24 8.52 2.88
C SER A 47 9.54 9.63 2.12
N PHE A 48 8.30 9.92 2.48
CA PHE A 48 7.51 11.03 1.95
C PHE A 48 6.37 11.43 2.90
N ASP A 49 5.87 12.66 2.74
CA ASP A 49 4.81 13.22 3.58
C ASP A 49 3.76 14.03 2.81
N TRP A 50 4.05 14.48 1.58
CA TRP A 50 3.14 15.30 0.78
C TRP A 50 1.97 14.52 0.18
N SER A 51 0.78 15.17 0.14
CA SER A 51 -0.39 14.67 -0.58
C SER A 51 -0.07 14.41 -2.06
N GLY A 52 -0.70 13.41 -2.62
CA GLY A 52 -0.51 13.06 -4.04
C GLY A 52 0.78 12.30 -4.32
N THR A 53 1.76 12.29 -3.40
CA THR A 53 2.94 11.44 -3.58
C THR A 53 2.53 10.00 -3.73
N SER A 54 3.07 9.33 -4.75
CA SER A 54 2.69 7.97 -5.08
C SER A 54 3.91 7.14 -5.48
N PHE A 55 3.77 5.84 -5.37
CA PHE A 55 4.63 4.90 -6.09
C PHE A 55 3.80 4.02 -7.01
N GLU A 56 4.47 3.50 -8.02
CA GLU A 56 3.97 2.48 -8.92
C GLU A 56 5.07 1.45 -9.14
N CYS A 57 4.72 0.19 -9.05
CA CYS A 57 5.61 -0.91 -9.38
C CYS A 57 4.87 -2.01 -10.15
N ARG A 58 5.60 -2.67 -11.05
CA ARG A 58 5.18 -3.90 -11.72
C ARG A 58 5.89 -5.07 -11.05
N PHE A 59 5.23 -6.21 -10.98
CA PHE A 59 5.80 -7.39 -10.35
C PHE A 59 5.23 -8.68 -10.93
N THR A 60 5.93 -9.79 -10.68
CA THR A 60 5.42 -11.14 -10.95
C THR A 60 5.06 -11.83 -9.65
N GLY A 61 4.02 -12.66 -9.69
CA GLY A 61 3.55 -13.43 -8.53
C GLY A 61 2.15 -13.04 -8.13
N GLY A 62 1.56 -13.77 -7.19
CA GLY A 62 0.17 -13.61 -6.77
C GLY A 62 -0.04 -12.65 -5.61
N SER A 63 1.03 -12.09 -5.01
CA SER A 63 0.91 -11.13 -3.91
C SER A 63 2.05 -10.13 -3.86
N LEU A 64 1.73 -8.96 -3.32
CA LEU A 64 2.66 -7.89 -2.98
C LEU A 64 2.26 -7.28 -1.64
N ALA A 65 3.23 -7.12 -0.76
CA ALA A 65 3.08 -6.34 0.45
C ALA A 65 4.25 -5.34 0.56
N MET A 66 4.16 -4.41 1.49
CA MET A 66 5.27 -3.51 1.83
C MET A 66 5.55 -3.56 3.33
N ARG A 67 6.82 -3.44 3.70
CA ARG A 67 7.26 -3.16 5.06
C ARG A 67 7.41 -1.65 5.21
N VAL A 68 6.72 -1.07 6.18
CA VAL A 68 6.51 0.37 6.27
C VAL A 68 6.46 0.85 7.71
N SER A 69 6.97 2.04 7.95
CA SER A 69 6.77 2.81 9.18
C SER A 69 6.03 4.10 8.87
N ASP A 70 5.24 4.58 9.82
CA ASP A 70 4.57 5.86 9.71
C ASP A 70 4.56 6.59 11.05
N THR A 71 4.77 7.89 11.03
CA THR A 71 4.82 8.70 12.25
C THR A 71 3.44 8.97 12.84
N LYS A 72 2.40 8.84 12.02
CA LYS A 72 0.98 8.92 12.41
C LYS A 72 0.18 7.91 11.58
N LYS A 73 -1.14 8.00 11.58
CA LYS A 73 -2.00 7.19 10.71
C LYS A 73 -2.25 7.92 9.40
N ASN A 74 -1.82 7.31 8.29
CA ASN A 74 -2.03 7.85 6.94
C ASN A 74 -2.96 6.96 6.10
N TYR A 75 -3.51 7.55 5.03
CA TYR A 75 -4.49 6.94 4.14
C TYR A 75 -4.03 7.06 2.69
N TYR A 76 -4.28 6.00 1.91
CA TYR A 76 -3.81 5.89 0.52
C TYR A 76 -4.89 5.34 -0.38
N ASN A 77 -5.02 5.90 -1.57
CA ASN A 77 -5.72 5.24 -2.65
C ASN A 77 -4.84 4.12 -3.22
N LEU A 78 -5.39 2.94 -3.34
CA LEU A 78 -4.72 1.77 -3.90
C LEU A 78 -5.37 1.40 -5.24
N THR A 79 -4.53 1.11 -6.22
CA THR A 79 -4.95 0.60 -7.54
C THR A 79 -4.16 -0.65 -7.84
N VAL A 80 -4.83 -1.72 -8.26
CA VAL A 80 -4.23 -2.98 -8.70
C VAL A 80 -4.71 -3.26 -10.12
N ASP A 81 -3.79 -3.47 -11.04
CA ASP A 81 -4.06 -3.72 -12.47
C ASP A 81 -5.01 -2.67 -13.08
N GLY A 82 -4.80 -1.40 -12.73
CA GLY A 82 -5.60 -0.26 -13.19
C GLY A 82 -6.99 -0.15 -12.56
N ARG A 83 -7.37 -1.02 -11.63
CA ARG A 83 -8.67 -1.02 -10.95
C ARG A 83 -8.52 -0.48 -9.54
N ASP A 84 -9.52 0.26 -9.09
CA ASP A 84 -9.60 0.71 -7.68
C ASP A 84 -9.65 -0.51 -6.75
N ALA A 85 -8.71 -0.57 -5.84
CA ALA A 85 -8.60 -1.61 -4.81
C ALA A 85 -8.89 -1.06 -3.39
N GLY A 86 -9.44 0.15 -3.32
CA GLY A 86 -9.87 0.76 -2.07
C GLY A 86 -8.82 1.60 -1.37
N VAL A 87 -8.95 1.69 -0.05
CA VAL A 87 -8.11 2.54 0.80
C VAL A 87 -7.22 1.67 1.68
N VAL A 88 -5.93 1.94 1.61
CA VAL A 88 -4.93 1.35 2.51
C VAL A 88 -4.60 2.34 3.61
N THR A 89 -4.34 1.84 4.80
CA THR A 89 -3.87 2.64 5.94
C THR A 89 -2.49 2.18 6.40
N THR A 90 -1.66 3.14 6.81
CA THR A 90 -0.38 2.89 7.45
C THR A 90 -0.34 3.54 8.81
N PHE A 91 0.34 2.93 9.77
CA PHE A 91 0.58 3.48 11.11
C PHE A 91 1.65 2.67 11.83
N GLY A 92 2.31 3.32 12.80
CA GLY A 92 3.29 2.66 13.67
C GLY A 92 4.62 2.36 12.98
N THR A 93 5.43 1.57 13.65
CA THR A 93 6.78 1.22 13.22
C THR A 93 6.85 -0.22 12.72
N ASP A 94 7.56 -0.44 11.61
CA ASP A 94 7.85 -1.77 11.05
C ASP A 94 6.61 -2.65 10.80
N SER A 95 5.57 -2.06 10.24
CA SER A 95 4.33 -2.77 9.89
C SER A 95 4.45 -3.41 8.51
N VAL A 96 3.77 -4.55 8.32
CA VAL A 96 3.59 -5.16 6.99
C VAL A 96 2.18 -4.90 6.51
N VAL A 97 2.07 -4.20 5.38
CA VAL A 97 0.80 -3.84 4.74
C VAL A 97 0.66 -4.60 3.43
N VAL A 98 -0.39 -5.39 3.30
CA VAL A 98 -0.70 -6.12 2.07
C VAL A 98 -1.31 -5.15 1.06
N LEU A 99 -0.73 -5.09 -0.13
CA LEU A 99 -1.18 -4.25 -1.24
C LEU A 99 -1.99 -5.05 -2.26
N ALA A 100 -1.60 -6.29 -2.48
CA ALA A 100 -2.30 -7.21 -3.38
C ALA A 100 -2.13 -8.63 -2.89
N GLU A 101 -3.16 -9.44 -3.03
CA GLU A 101 -3.11 -10.87 -2.71
C GLU A 101 -4.08 -11.68 -3.59
N LYS A 102 -3.83 -12.98 -3.68
CA LYS A 102 -4.68 -13.92 -4.43
C LYS A 102 -4.82 -13.56 -5.91
N LEU A 103 -3.82 -12.88 -6.47
CA LEU A 103 -3.74 -12.64 -7.90
C LEU A 103 -3.34 -13.92 -8.62
N GLY A 104 -3.65 -14.01 -9.91
CA GLY A 104 -3.18 -15.11 -10.76
C GLY A 104 -1.65 -15.10 -10.92
N ARG A 105 -1.12 -16.14 -11.55
CA ARG A 105 0.29 -16.09 -12.02
C ARG A 105 0.38 -15.14 -13.20
N GLY A 106 1.32 -14.23 -13.17
CA GLY A 106 1.52 -13.27 -14.26
C GLY A 106 2.20 -12.01 -13.80
N GLU A 107 2.09 -10.99 -14.63
CA GLU A 107 2.55 -9.63 -14.34
C GLU A 107 1.39 -8.81 -13.81
N HIS A 108 1.64 -8.07 -12.74
CA HIS A 108 0.67 -7.20 -12.10
C HIS A 108 1.26 -5.82 -11.87
N THR A 109 0.40 -4.83 -11.71
CA THR A 109 0.78 -3.45 -11.41
C THR A 109 0.06 -2.99 -10.16
N VAL A 110 0.80 -2.41 -9.21
CA VAL A 110 0.27 -1.73 -8.04
C VAL A 110 0.66 -0.27 -8.09
N ARG A 111 -0.30 0.61 -7.84
CA ARG A 111 -0.06 2.02 -7.58
C ARG A 111 -0.71 2.40 -6.25
N MET A 112 0.06 3.06 -5.40
CA MET A 112 -0.42 3.59 -4.11
C MET A 112 -0.15 5.10 -4.06
N GLN A 113 -1.16 5.91 -3.72
CA GLN A 113 -1.07 7.36 -3.68
C GLN A 113 -1.54 7.89 -2.34
N LYS A 114 -0.69 8.70 -1.68
CA LYS A 114 -1.01 9.34 -0.42
C LYS A 114 -2.16 10.33 -0.58
N ARG A 115 -3.19 10.19 0.26
CA ARG A 115 -4.39 11.02 0.25
C ARG A 115 -4.20 12.28 1.07
N THR A 116 -3.54 12.14 2.20
CA THR A 116 -3.46 13.09 3.31
C THR A 116 -2.28 14.04 3.18
N GLU A 117 -2.42 15.22 3.76
CA GLU A 117 -1.38 16.24 3.82
C GLU A 117 -0.21 15.87 4.77
N GLY A 118 0.87 16.67 4.75
CA GLY A 118 2.09 16.40 5.48
C GLY A 118 1.92 16.39 7.00
N GLU A 119 0.99 17.17 7.54
CA GLU A 119 0.68 17.20 8.98
C GLU A 119 0.15 15.86 9.50
N GLN A 120 -0.40 15.01 8.62
CA GLN A 120 -0.87 13.68 8.97
C GLN A 120 0.25 12.65 9.10
N GLY A 121 1.50 13.05 8.93
CA GLY A 121 2.67 12.24 9.19
C GLY A 121 3.47 11.87 7.96
N ARG A 122 4.67 11.33 8.26
CA ARG A 122 5.66 10.86 7.28
C ARG A 122 5.64 9.35 7.21
N THR A 123 5.48 8.84 6.01
CA THR A 123 5.59 7.42 5.70
C THR A 123 7.00 7.10 5.23
N THR A 124 7.54 5.99 5.70
CA THR A 124 8.81 5.42 5.24
C THR A 124 8.61 4.00 4.80
N ILE A 125 8.80 3.72 3.52
CA ILE A 125 8.78 2.37 2.97
C ILE A 125 10.21 1.81 3.08
N HIS A 126 10.33 0.62 3.66
CA HIS A 126 11.60 -0.08 3.85
C HIS A 126 11.85 -1.10 2.74
N ALA A 127 10.82 -1.87 2.39
CA ALA A 127 10.92 -2.91 1.38
C ALA A 127 9.56 -3.29 0.79
N PHE A 128 9.61 -3.88 -0.40
CA PHE A 128 8.50 -4.62 -1.00
C PHE A 128 8.70 -6.11 -0.78
N LEU A 129 7.64 -6.81 -0.41
CA LEU A 129 7.62 -8.22 -0.08
C LEU A 129 6.76 -8.96 -1.10
N LEU A 130 7.40 -9.81 -1.90
CA LEU A 130 6.77 -10.59 -2.96
C LEU A 130 6.63 -12.06 -2.57
N ASP A 131 5.84 -12.81 -3.30
CA ASP A 131 5.81 -14.26 -3.20
C ASP A 131 7.19 -14.87 -3.50
N ARG A 132 7.39 -16.10 -3.04
CA ARG A 132 8.60 -16.86 -3.37
C ARG A 132 8.79 -16.96 -4.89
N GLY A 133 9.91 -16.44 -5.38
CA GLY A 133 10.24 -16.38 -6.81
C GLY A 133 9.58 -15.24 -7.57
N GLY A 134 8.75 -14.44 -6.92
CA GLY A 134 8.28 -13.15 -7.45
C GLY A 134 9.42 -12.14 -7.52
N ARG A 135 9.33 -11.21 -8.44
CA ARG A 135 10.30 -10.12 -8.60
C ARG A 135 9.60 -8.85 -9.06
N LEU A 136 10.20 -7.71 -8.76
CA LEU A 136 9.83 -6.46 -9.42
C LEU A 136 10.24 -6.52 -10.89
N LEU A 137 9.52 -5.79 -11.72
CA LEU A 137 9.77 -5.66 -13.17
C LEU A 137 10.16 -4.21 -13.47
N PRO A 138 10.87 -3.95 -14.58
CA PRO A 138 11.23 -2.60 -14.96
C PRO A 138 10.03 -1.64 -14.93
N ALA A 139 10.24 -0.47 -14.34
CA ALA A 139 9.21 0.56 -14.26
C ALA A 139 8.76 0.99 -15.67
N LEU A 140 7.48 1.32 -15.82
CA LEU A 140 6.99 1.91 -17.04
C LEU A 140 7.63 3.29 -17.27
N PRO A 141 7.82 3.71 -18.51
CA PRO A 141 8.31 5.05 -18.82
C PRO A 141 7.44 6.11 -18.13
N ALA A 142 8.09 7.16 -17.62
CA ALA A 142 7.36 8.31 -17.09
C ALA A 142 6.60 9.03 -18.21
N PRO A 143 5.39 9.59 -17.93
CA PRO A 143 4.73 10.48 -18.86
C PRO A 143 5.64 11.66 -19.24
N GLY A 144 5.56 12.12 -20.48
CA GLY A 144 6.41 13.22 -20.97
C GLY A 144 6.05 14.61 -20.42
N ARG A 145 4.93 14.73 -19.71
CA ARG A 145 4.50 16.00 -19.08
C ARG A 145 4.43 15.83 -17.58
N HIS A 146 4.94 16.84 -16.86
CA HIS A 146 4.88 16.92 -15.41
C HIS A 146 4.24 18.23 -15.03
N ILE A 147 3.28 18.18 -14.09
CA ILE A 147 2.62 19.33 -13.49
C ILE A 147 2.82 19.21 -11.99
N GLU A 148 3.35 20.25 -11.36
CA GLU A 148 3.39 20.40 -9.91
C GLU A 148 2.33 21.40 -9.47
N PHE A 149 1.49 21.02 -8.52
CA PHE A 149 0.51 21.90 -7.90
C PHE A 149 0.99 22.26 -6.51
N ILE A 150 1.13 23.55 -6.26
CA ILE A 150 1.49 24.10 -4.95
C ILE A 150 0.25 24.82 -4.42
N GLY A 151 -0.20 24.42 -3.23
CA GLY A 151 -1.42 24.97 -2.65
C GLY A 151 -1.59 24.59 -1.18
N ASN A 152 -2.77 24.80 -0.69
CA ASN A 152 -3.17 24.58 0.70
C ASN A 152 -4.10 23.35 0.83
N SER A 153 -4.90 23.31 1.90
CA SER A 153 -5.87 22.24 2.19
C SER A 153 -6.86 21.96 1.05
N LEU A 154 -7.23 22.96 0.24
CA LEU A 154 -8.09 22.73 -0.93
C LEU A 154 -7.40 21.88 -1.99
N THR A 155 -6.09 22.04 -2.17
CA THR A 155 -5.27 21.23 -3.08
C THR A 155 -5.06 19.82 -2.53
N CYS A 156 -4.94 19.69 -1.20
CA CYS A 156 -4.84 18.38 -0.54
C CYS A 156 -6.16 17.61 -0.55
N GLY A 157 -7.29 18.26 -0.86
CA GLY A 157 -8.60 17.60 -0.85
C GLY A 157 -9.16 17.42 0.56
N TYR A 158 -8.95 18.43 1.41
CA TYR A 158 -9.43 18.47 2.79
C TYR A 158 -10.94 18.29 2.87
N GLY A 159 -11.40 17.20 3.51
CA GLY A 159 -12.82 16.91 3.66
C GLY A 159 -13.58 16.55 2.39
N THR A 160 -12.92 16.27 1.25
CA THR A 160 -13.60 15.97 -0.03
C THR A 160 -14.49 14.71 0.01
N GLU A 161 -14.31 13.85 1.00
CA GLU A 161 -15.14 12.67 1.26
C GLU A 161 -16.00 12.80 2.52
N GLY A 162 -16.13 14.01 3.07
CA GLY A 162 -17.05 14.32 4.16
C GLY A 162 -18.51 14.17 3.74
N LEU A 163 -19.37 13.79 4.68
CA LEU A 163 -20.80 13.56 4.43
C LEU A 163 -21.60 14.87 4.36
N SER A 164 -21.11 15.92 4.99
CA SER A 164 -21.72 17.26 4.97
C SER A 164 -20.68 18.36 5.15
N LYS A 165 -21.05 19.60 4.80
CA LYS A 165 -20.20 20.79 5.01
C LYS A 165 -19.94 21.12 6.49
N ASP A 166 -20.79 20.60 7.37
CA ASP A 166 -20.72 20.85 8.81
C ASP A 166 -19.95 19.73 9.55
N GLU A 167 -19.50 18.70 8.83
CA GLU A 167 -18.71 17.63 9.41
C GLU A 167 -17.32 18.15 9.82
N PRO A 168 -16.88 17.94 11.09
CA PRO A 168 -15.51 18.24 11.47
C PRO A 168 -14.51 17.47 10.61
N PHE A 169 -13.37 18.08 10.32
CA PHE A 169 -12.30 17.43 9.57
C PHE A 169 -11.88 16.11 10.19
N LYS A 170 -11.72 15.11 9.34
CA LYS A 170 -11.16 13.81 9.68
C LYS A 170 -10.15 13.42 8.60
N PRO A 171 -8.93 12.96 8.96
CA PRO A 171 -7.93 12.58 7.97
C PRO A 171 -8.39 11.52 6.96
N GLN A 172 -9.29 10.62 7.35
CA GLN A 172 -9.86 9.61 6.46
C GLN A 172 -10.75 10.19 5.36
N THR A 173 -11.30 11.40 5.53
CA THR A 173 -12.14 12.08 4.54
C THR A 173 -11.35 13.00 3.61
N GLU A 174 -10.04 13.14 3.84
CA GLU A 174 -9.15 13.88 2.97
C GLU A 174 -8.74 13.00 1.78
N ASN A 175 -8.87 13.53 0.56
CA ASN A 175 -8.47 12.80 -0.63
C ASN A 175 -8.08 13.73 -1.76
N CYS A 176 -6.77 13.95 -1.93
CA CYS A 176 -6.24 14.79 -3.00
C CYS A 176 -6.64 14.32 -4.40
N ASN A 177 -6.95 13.03 -4.57
CA ASN A 177 -7.39 12.47 -5.85
C ASN A 177 -8.78 12.96 -6.29
N LYS A 178 -9.55 13.52 -5.36
CA LYS A 178 -10.85 14.18 -5.60
C LYS A 178 -10.76 15.71 -5.62
N ALA A 179 -9.57 16.29 -5.43
CA ALA A 179 -9.32 17.71 -5.55
C ALA A 179 -9.00 18.08 -7.00
N TYR A 180 -9.15 19.38 -7.31
CA TYR A 180 -8.99 19.93 -8.66
C TYR A 180 -7.67 19.56 -9.33
N ALA A 181 -6.58 19.57 -8.59
CA ALA A 181 -5.24 19.29 -9.11
C ALA A 181 -5.14 17.90 -9.75
N CYS A 182 -5.55 16.86 -9.02
CA CYS A 182 -5.53 15.50 -9.55
C CYS A 182 -6.59 15.25 -10.64
N ILE A 183 -7.70 16.01 -10.64
CA ILE A 183 -8.73 15.90 -11.69
C ILE A 183 -8.20 16.48 -13.00
N ILE A 184 -7.52 17.63 -12.96
CA ILE A 184 -6.94 18.28 -14.15
C ILE A 184 -5.77 17.47 -14.72
N ALA A 185 -5.01 16.78 -13.87
CA ALA A 185 -3.82 16.03 -14.28
C ALA A 185 -4.11 14.63 -14.87
N ARG A 186 -5.35 14.22 -15.00
CA ARG A 186 -5.81 12.96 -15.64
C ARG A 186 -6.11 13.19 -17.12
#